data_c0ffd0f40ed28216528df81a30646da1
#
_entry.id   c0ffd0f40ed28216528df81a30646da1
#
_cell.length_a   1.000
_cell.length_b   1.000
_cell.length_c   1.000
_cell.angle_alpha   90.00
_cell.angle_beta   90.00
_cell.angle_gamma   90.00
#
_symmetry.space_group_name_H-M   'P 1'
#
loop_
_entity.id
_entity.type
_entity.pdbx_description
1 polymer ?
#
loop_
_entity_poly.entity_id
_entity_poly.type
_entity_poly.pdbx_seq_one_letter_code
_entity_poly.pdbx_strand_id
1 'polypeptide(L)'
;TKPSSQVSKIASGDLQIKIDEYLKKAASEQNFSGAVLVADGKNILFKNGYGWADRQKTLPVKSDTKFYIASISKQFTAAAILKLQERGKLNVQDSIAKYLKNVPDDKKDITIHQLLTHTAGLRQNYAADTVSD
;
A
#
# COMPACT_ATOMS: atom_id res chain seq x y z
N THR A 1 4.88 -32.09 23.35
CA THR A 1 4.26 -32.51 22.06
C THR A 1 3.79 -31.27 21.34
N LYS A 2 4.53 -30.85 20.31
CA LYS A 2 4.12 -29.80 19.39
C LYS A 2 3.02 -30.35 18.48
N PRO A 3 1.93 -29.61 18.21
CA PRO A 3 0.99 -30.02 17.18
C PRO A 3 1.68 -29.87 15.83
N SER A 4 1.86 -30.96 15.11
CA SER A 4 2.27 -30.93 13.70
C SER A 4 1.12 -30.35 12.90
N SER A 5 1.27 -29.14 12.42
CA SER A 5 0.38 -28.58 11.41
C SER A 5 0.60 -29.36 10.12
N GLN A 6 -0.23 -30.35 9.86
CA GLN A 6 -0.41 -30.87 8.52
C GLN A 6 -1.12 -29.77 7.69
N VAL A 7 -0.35 -28.83 7.20
CA VAL A 7 -0.77 -28.03 6.04
C VAL A 7 -0.74 -29.01 4.87
N SER A 8 -1.90 -29.55 4.51
CA SER A 8 -2.06 -30.32 3.28
C SER A 8 -1.53 -29.48 2.14
N LYS A 9 -0.49 -29.94 1.46
CA LYS A 9 0.03 -29.33 0.24
C LYS A 9 -1.11 -29.36 -0.79
N ILE A 10 -1.90 -28.30 -0.85
CA ILE A 10 -2.86 -28.11 -1.95
C ILE A 10 -2.01 -28.06 -3.20
N ALA A 11 -2.29 -28.93 -4.17
CA ALA A 11 -1.62 -28.91 -5.46
C ALA A 11 -1.76 -27.49 -6.03
N SER A 12 -0.69 -26.91 -6.55
CA SER A 12 -0.67 -25.50 -6.99
C SER A 12 -1.78 -25.17 -8.00
N GLY A 13 -2.19 -26.14 -8.81
CA GLY A 13 -3.30 -26.00 -9.75
C GLY A 13 -4.67 -25.82 -9.07
N ASP A 14 -4.98 -26.62 -8.05
CA ASP A 14 -6.26 -26.53 -7.32
C ASP A 14 -6.39 -25.21 -6.57
N LEU A 15 -5.29 -24.67 -6.04
CA LEU A 15 -5.28 -23.38 -5.37
C LEU A 15 -5.59 -22.24 -6.35
N GLN A 16 -4.98 -22.26 -7.53
CA GLN A 16 -5.21 -21.26 -8.57
C GLN A 16 -6.68 -21.25 -9.02
N ILE A 17 -7.26 -22.42 -9.24
CA ILE A 17 -8.68 -22.57 -9.65
C ILE A 17 -9.59 -21.97 -8.57
N LYS A 18 -9.39 -22.35 -7.30
CA LYS A 18 -10.21 -21.85 -6.18
C LYS A 18 -10.11 -20.34 -5.99
N ILE A 19 -8.91 -19.78 -6.16
CA ILE A 19 -8.70 -18.32 -6.09
C ILE A 19 -9.45 -17.65 -7.25
N ASP A 20 -9.33 -18.17 -8.46
CA ASP A 20 -9.96 -17.59 -9.65
C ASP A 20 -11.50 -17.63 -9.55
N GLU A 21 -12.07 -18.75 -9.12
CA GLU A 21 -13.52 -18.89 -8.90
C GLU A 21 -14.03 -17.92 -7.83
N TYR A 22 -13.32 -17.82 -6.69
CA TYR A 22 -13.68 -16.88 -5.62
C TYR A 22 -13.68 -15.43 -6.13
N LEU A 23 -12.63 -15.02 -6.86
CA LEU A 23 -12.49 -13.65 -7.34
C LEU A 23 -13.47 -13.32 -8.48
N LYS A 24 -13.80 -14.28 -9.33
CA LYS A 24 -14.88 -14.14 -10.33
C LYS A 24 -16.23 -13.91 -9.65
N LYS A 25 -16.52 -14.67 -8.60
CA LYS A 25 -17.73 -14.50 -7.81
C LYS A 25 -17.74 -13.13 -7.11
N ALA A 26 -16.64 -12.70 -6.50
CA ALA A 26 -16.54 -11.39 -5.88
C ALA A 26 -16.75 -10.25 -6.91
N ALA A 27 -16.21 -10.39 -8.11
CA ALA A 27 -16.39 -9.40 -9.18
C ALA A 27 -17.84 -9.32 -9.65
N SER A 28 -18.55 -10.46 -9.77
CA SER A 28 -19.94 -10.49 -10.25
C SER A 28 -20.97 -10.11 -9.19
N GLU A 29 -20.82 -10.58 -7.94
CA GLU A 29 -21.81 -10.43 -6.88
C GLU A 29 -21.52 -9.24 -5.94
N GLN A 30 -20.26 -8.87 -5.75
CA GLN A 30 -19.84 -7.83 -4.80
C GLN A 30 -19.26 -6.59 -5.48
N ASN A 31 -19.33 -6.50 -6.81
CA ASN A 31 -18.74 -5.41 -7.61
C ASN A 31 -17.22 -5.21 -7.35
N PHE A 32 -16.51 -6.26 -7.01
CA PHE A 32 -15.06 -6.18 -6.85
C PHE A 32 -14.39 -5.86 -8.19
N SER A 33 -13.50 -4.86 -8.18
CA SER A 33 -12.62 -4.53 -9.31
C SER A 33 -11.21 -4.33 -8.79
N GLY A 34 -10.26 -5.12 -9.32
CA GLY A 34 -8.88 -5.05 -8.84
C GLY A 34 -7.96 -6.06 -9.51
N ALA A 35 -6.66 -5.86 -9.37
CA ALA A 35 -5.63 -6.83 -9.71
C ALA A 35 -5.18 -7.57 -8.44
N VAL A 36 -5.03 -8.89 -8.56
CA VAL A 36 -4.66 -9.78 -7.46
C VAL A 36 -3.39 -10.54 -7.82
N LEU A 37 -2.47 -10.59 -6.88
CA LEU A 37 -1.25 -11.39 -6.96
C LEU A 37 -1.12 -12.22 -5.68
N VAL A 38 -0.89 -13.51 -5.83
CA VAL A 38 -0.55 -14.42 -4.73
C VAL A 38 0.83 -14.99 -5.02
N ALA A 39 1.70 -14.93 -4.01
CA ALA A 39 3.07 -15.43 -4.12
C ALA A 39 3.47 -16.20 -2.86
N ASP A 40 4.38 -17.15 -3.03
CA ASP A 40 5.10 -17.83 -1.94
C ASP A 40 6.59 -17.57 -2.12
N GLY A 41 7.15 -16.75 -1.24
CA GLY A 41 8.51 -16.25 -1.38
C GLY A 41 8.69 -15.50 -2.71
N LYS A 42 9.53 -16.04 -3.60
CA LYS A 42 9.78 -15.46 -4.93
C LYS A 42 8.90 -16.04 -6.04
N ASN A 43 8.10 -17.06 -5.74
CA ASN A 43 7.28 -17.75 -6.72
C ASN A 43 5.90 -17.11 -6.79
N ILE A 44 5.53 -16.59 -7.95
CA ILE A 44 4.17 -16.11 -8.21
C ILE A 44 3.29 -17.34 -8.45
N LEU A 45 2.34 -17.57 -7.56
CA LEU A 45 1.38 -18.66 -7.65
C LEU A 45 0.16 -18.28 -8.47
N PHE A 46 -0.24 -17.01 -8.41
CA PHE A 46 -1.42 -16.51 -9.10
C PHE A 46 -1.26 -15.01 -9.40
N LYS A 47 -1.73 -14.58 -10.58
CA LYS A 47 -1.76 -13.16 -10.96
C LYS A 47 -2.85 -12.93 -11.99
N ASN A 48 -3.86 -12.13 -11.68
CA ASN A 48 -4.95 -11.81 -12.59
C ASN A 48 -5.62 -10.47 -12.25
N GLY A 49 -6.44 -9.95 -13.17
CA GLY A 49 -7.30 -8.78 -12.97
C GLY A 49 -8.77 -9.14 -13.08
N TYR A 50 -9.63 -8.45 -12.32
CA TYR A 50 -11.07 -8.69 -12.23
C TYR A 50 -11.85 -7.39 -12.22
N GLY A 51 -13.07 -7.45 -12.78
CA GLY A 51 -13.96 -6.29 -12.84
C GLY A 51 -13.50 -5.25 -13.87
N TRP A 52 -13.85 -4.00 -13.62
CA TRP A 52 -13.71 -2.91 -14.58
C TRP A 52 -12.84 -1.79 -14.03
N ALA A 53 -11.98 -1.24 -14.87
CA ALA A 53 -11.11 -0.12 -14.53
C ALA A 53 -11.82 1.24 -14.64
N ASP A 54 -12.97 1.28 -15.30
CA ASP A 54 -13.77 2.47 -15.52
C ASP A 54 -15.24 2.27 -15.12
N ARG A 55 -15.94 3.37 -14.84
CA ARG A 55 -17.35 3.35 -14.44
C ARG A 55 -18.27 2.92 -15.57
N GLN A 56 -17.90 3.16 -16.82
CA GLN A 56 -18.65 2.81 -18.02
C GLN A 56 -18.58 1.30 -18.34
N LYS A 57 -17.73 0.55 -17.63
CA LYS A 57 -17.51 -0.88 -17.84
C LYS A 57 -17.03 -1.19 -19.25
N THR A 58 -16.15 -0.36 -19.79
CA THR A 58 -15.56 -0.53 -21.13
C THR A 58 -14.13 -1.07 -21.08
N LEU A 59 -13.42 -0.83 -19.97
CA LEU A 59 -12.04 -1.21 -19.77
C LEU A 59 -11.95 -2.29 -18.68
N PRO A 60 -11.69 -3.56 -19.02
CA PRO A 60 -11.50 -4.60 -18.02
C PRO A 60 -10.19 -4.36 -17.25
N VAL A 61 -10.20 -4.65 -15.95
CA VAL A 61 -8.98 -4.68 -15.15
C VAL A 61 -8.10 -5.84 -15.60
N LYS A 62 -6.82 -5.55 -15.82
CA LYS A 62 -5.77 -6.53 -16.11
C LYS A 62 -4.77 -6.57 -14.95
N SER A 63 -3.93 -7.60 -14.93
CA SER A 63 -2.90 -7.75 -13.90
C SER A 63 -1.82 -6.65 -13.90
N ASP A 64 -1.74 -5.84 -14.94
CA ASP A 64 -0.83 -4.71 -15.12
C ASP A 64 -1.55 -3.35 -15.12
N THR A 65 -2.86 -3.33 -14.82
CA THR A 65 -3.62 -2.10 -14.66
C THR A 65 -3.02 -1.25 -13.55
N LYS A 66 -2.85 0.03 -13.81
CA LYS A 66 -2.32 0.99 -12.83
C LYS A 66 -3.45 1.48 -11.93
N PHE A 67 -3.20 1.46 -10.62
CA PHE A 67 -4.15 1.91 -9.61
C PHE A 67 -3.58 3.10 -8.84
N TYR A 68 -4.45 4.01 -8.44
CA TYR A 68 -4.13 5.02 -7.44
C TYR A 68 -4.11 4.37 -6.06
N ILE A 69 -2.92 4.33 -5.44
CA ILE A 69 -2.69 3.57 -4.20
C ILE A 69 -2.82 4.42 -2.92
N ALA A 70 -3.20 5.69 -3.05
CA ALA A 70 -3.45 6.61 -1.94
C ALA A 70 -2.35 6.51 -0.84
N SER A 71 -2.75 6.31 0.42
CA SER A 71 -1.84 6.27 1.57
C SER A 71 -0.86 5.10 1.59
N ILE A 72 -1.02 4.07 0.76
CA ILE A 72 -0.02 3.02 0.58
C ILE A 72 1.32 3.62 0.10
N SER A 73 1.28 4.76 -0.62
CA SER A 73 2.46 5.53 -1.02
C SER A 73 3.37 5.92 0.14
N LYS A 74 2.83 6.05 1.37
CA LYS A 74 3.61 6.42 2.56
C LYS A 74 4.67 5.37 2.92
N GLN A 75 4.41 4.10 2.64
CA GLN A 75 5.39 3.02 2.86
C GLN A 75 6.63 3.22 1.98
N PHE A 76 6.44 3.62 0.73
CA PHE A 76 7.55 3.90 -0.19
C PHE A 76 8.33 5.14 0.25
N THR A 77 7.65 6.18 0.73
CA THR A 77 8.30 7.36 1.31
C THR A 77 9.13 6.97 2.52
N ALA A 78 8.57 6.19 3.45
CA ALA A 78 9.29 5.72 4.63
C ALA A 78 10.53 4.88 4.25
N ALA A 79 10.39 3.95 3.31
CA ALA A 79 11.50 3.14 2.82
C ALA A 79 12.61 4.00 2.18
N ALA A 80 12.24 5.04 1.42
CA ALA A 80 13.21 5.97 0.83
C ALA A 80 13.97 6.76 1.90
N ILE A 81 13.29 7.26 2.94
CA ILE A 81 13.91 7.97 4.07
C ILE A 81 14.89 7.04 4.81
N LEU A 82 14.48 5.81 5.14
CA LEU A 82 15.35 4.84 5.80
C LEU A 82 16.57 4.49 4.93
N LYS A 83 16.37 4.43 3.61
CA LYS A 83 17.49 4.20 2.67
C LYS A 83 18.47 5.36 2.62
N LEU A 84 17.99 6.60 2.76
CA LEU A 84 18.85 7.78 2.90
C LEU A 84 19.64 7.73 4.22
N GLN A 85 19.00 7.29 5.32
CA GLN A 85 19.69 7.10 6.60
C GLN A 85 20.80 6.04 6.48
N GLU A 86 20.54 4.87 5.90
CA GLU A 86 21.58 3.84 5.65
C GLU A 86 22.78 4.41 4.89
N ARG A 87 22.54 5.36 3.98
CA ARG A 87 23.60 6.01 3.20
C ARG A 87 24.24 7.19 3.92
N GLY A 88 23.94 7.44 5.18
CA GLY A 88 24.46 8.56 5.96
C GLY A 88 24.05 9.94 5.45
N LYS A 89 22.96 10.06 4.65
CA LYS A 89 22.51 11.32 4.08
C LYS A 89 21.58 12.10 5.03
N LEU A 90 20.97 11.42 5.99
CA LEU A 90 20.16 12.00 7.05
C LEU A 90 20.15 11.07 8.26
N ASN A 91 19.65 11.57 9.40
CA ASN A 91 19.29 10.78 10.57
C ASN A 91 17.79 11.03 10.86
N VAL A 92 17.02 9.98 11.09
CA VAL A 92 15.58 10.12 11.40
C VAL A 92 15.33 10.87 12.73
N GLN A 93 16.34 10.96 13.60
CA GLN A 93 16.28 11.78 14.82
C GLN A 93 16.60 13.25 14.58
N ASP A 94 17.06 13.62 13.39
CA ASP A 94 17.27 15.02 13.06
C ASP A 94 15.92 15.77 13.02
N SER A 95 15.99 17.07 13.42
CA SER A 95 14.89 17.99 13.21
C SER A 95 14.60 18.15 11.71
N ILE A 96 13.32 18.27 11.36
CA ILE A 96 12.89 18.59 10.00
C ILE A 96 13.42 19.94 9.50
N ALA A 97 13.67 20.90 10.40
CA ALA A 97 14.22 22.22 10.09
C ALA A 97 15.64 22.14 9.50
N LYS A 98 16.35 21.03 9.69
CA LYS A 98 17.67 20.79 9.07
C LYS A 98 17.56 20.61 7.55
N TYR A 99 16.42 20.14 7.07
CA TYR A 99 16.22 19.75 5.66
C TYR A 99 15.17 20.60 4.94
N LEU A 100 14.19 21.14 5.69
CA LEU A 100 13.12 21.95 5.13
C LEU A 100 13.33 23.43 5.42
N LYS A 101 13.09 24.27 4.43
CA LYS A 101 13.09 25.73 4.59
C LYS A 101 11.74 26.20 5.14
N ASN A 102 11.74 27.32 5.84
CA ASN A 102 10.52 28.00 6.32
C ASN A 102 9.65 27.14 7.26
N VAL A 103 10.27 26.27 8.08
CA VAL A 103 9.56 25.58 9.14
C VAL A 103 9.17 26.60 10.22
N PRO A 104 7.88 26.68 10.63
CA PRO A 104 7.43 27.54 11.73
C PRO A 104 8.21 27.28 13.02
N ASP A 105 8.43 28.31 13.83
CA ASP A 105 9.27 28.21 15.03
C ASP A 105 8.76 27.15 16.02
N ASP A 106 7.44 27.04 16.18
CA ASP A 106 6.78 26.06 17.04
C ASP A 106 6.81 24.61 16.49
N LYS A 107 7.38 24.39 15.31
CA LYS A 107 7.51 23.07 14.67
C LYS A 107 8.95 22.65 14.39
N LYS A 108 9.92 23.53 14.73
CA LYS A 108 11.34 23.28 14.43
C LYS A 108 11.90 22.05 15.13
N ASP A 109 11.34 21.67 16.29
CA ASP A 109 11.82 20.53 17.08
C ASP A 109 11.23 19.17 16.62
N ILE A 110 10.30 19.20 15.66
CA ILE A 110 9.73 17.97 15.09
C ILE A 110 10.84 17.19 14.38
N THR A 111 10.97 15.89 14.72
CA THR A 111 11.93 15.00 14.06
C THR A 111 11.30 14.27 12.86
N ILE A 112 12.16 13.81 11.95
CA ILE A 112 11.73 12.93 10.84
C ILE A 112 11.06 11.67 11.40
N HIS A 113 11.60 11.09 12.49
CA HIS A 113 11.02 9.94 13.16
C HIS A 113 9.57 10.20 13.60
N GLN A 114 9.29 11.34 14.21
CA GLN A 114 7.93 11.70 14.64
C GLN A 114 6.97 11.84 13.46
N LEU A 115 7.42 12.32 12.30
CA LEU A 115 6.60 12.34 11.09
C LEU A 115 6.32 10.92 10.58
N LEU A 116 7.34 10.05 10.53
CA LEU A 116 7.19 8.66 10.06
C LEU A 116 6.25 7.82 10.94
N THR A 117 6.22 8.12 12.24
CA THR A 117 5.39 7.39 13.21
C THR A 117 4.05 8.07 13.51
N HIS A 118 3.75 9.19 12.85
CA HIS A 118 2.55 10.00 13.08
C HIS A 118 2.41 10.52 14.54
N THR A 119 3.52 10.78 15.22
CA THR A 119 3.56 11.26 16.61
C THR A 119 3.99 12.73 16.76
N ALA A 120 4.05 13.47 15.64
CA ALA A 120 4.51 14.85 15.61
C ALA A 120 3.52 15.89 16.18
N GLY A 121 2.31 15.49 16.59
CA GLY A 121 1.28 16.40 17.10
C GLY A 121 0.70 17.36 16.05
N LEU A 122 0.94 17.10 14.77
CA LEU A 122 0.36 17.89 13.69
C LEU A 122 -1.12 17.58 13.53
N ARG A 123 -1.94 18.61 13.38
CA ARG A 123 -3.35 18.43 13.04
C ARG A 123 -3.46 17.85 11.64
N GLN A 124 -4.30 16.84 11.49
CA GLN A 124 -4.72 16.36 10.17
C GLN A 124 -5.74 17.37 9.63
N ASN A 125 -5.26 18.34 8.87
CA ASN A 125 -6.15 19.15 8.07
C ASN A 125 -6.60 18.28 6.88
N TYR A 126 -7.74 17.63 7.05
CA TYR A 126 -8.58 17.46 5.88
C TYR A 126 -8.95 18.91 5.51
N ALA A 127 -8.34 19.48 4.48
CA ALA A 127 -8.95 20.59 3.82
C ALA A 127 -10.38 20.11 3.57
N ALA A 128 -11.35 20.73 4.23
CA ALA A 128 -12.71 20.58 3.83
C ALA A 128 -12.66 20.94 2.35
N ASP A 129 -12.82 19.93 1.50
CA ASP A 129 -12.98 20.16 0.08
C ASP A 129 -14.22 21.03 -0.05
N THR A 130 -14.02 22.32 0.04
CA THR A 130 -14.91 23.27 -0.56
C THR A 130 -14.72 23.11 -2.05
N VAL A 131 -15.15 21.98 -2.58
CA VAL A 131 -15.63 21.90 -3.93
C VAL A 131 -16.96 22.67 -3.88
N SER A 132 -16.84 23.99 -3.98
CA SER A 132 -17.98 24.81 -4.39
C SER A 132 -18.32 24.36 -5.80
N ASP A 133 -19.57 23.93 -5.95
CA ASP A 133 -20.22 23.63 -7.22
C ASP A 133 -19.96 24.69 -8.30
#